data_02a6223bf0d889034b0081d4ac50a246
#
_entry.id   02a6223bf0d889034b0081d4ac50a246
#
_cell.length_a   1.000
_cell.length_b   1.000
_cell.length_c   1.000
_cell.angle_alpha   90.00
_cell.angle_beta   90.00
_cell.angle_gamma   90.00
#
_symmetry.space_group_name_H-M   'P 1'
#
loop_
_entity.id
_entity.type
_entity.pdbx_description
1 polymer ?
#
loop_
_entity_poly.entity_id
_entity_poly.type
_entity_poly.pdbx_seq_one_letter_code
_entity_poly.pdbx_strand_id
1 'polypeptide(L)'
;MEWQAWFTIAVTLVTLIALAFDRPADLVFMGALVVLTLAGVLDFKSAFEGFISPSLLMVAALFVVTSGLKETGVVDYVGARVLGPVRTEFSGLAALICFAVAVSAFMNNTPIVAMLIPVVLKWCRKNLVAPSKLLIPLSFATILGGCCSRIGTSTNLVVDGLMKKSGIPGLEEMEFFEIGYAGFPCAIVGSIYLLTFGRLLLPARKELLQQFGESMREYLVELKVAPGCRLIGQTIEAAGLRGLPGLFLAEVDRRGSIITPVSPDT
;
A
#
# COMPACT_ATOMS: atom_id res chain seq x y z
N MET A 1 25.22 -36.87 -0.51
CA MET A 1 23.91 -36.21 -0.31
C MET A 1 23.83 -35.37 0.98
N GLU A 2 24.38 -35.82 2.11
CA GLU A 2 24.22 -35.11 3.40
C GLU A 2 24.88 -33.72 3.45
N TRP A 3 26.11 -33.53 2.93
CA TRP A 3 26.77 -32.25 2.99
C TRP A 3 26.07 -31.16 2.14
N GLN A 4 25.51 -31.55 0.98
CA GLN A 4 24.75 -30.64 0.11
C GLN A 4 23.48 -30.11 0.80
N ALA A 5 22.79 -30.97 1.54
CA ALA A 5 21.61 -30.59 2.31
C ALA A 5 21.98 -29.59 3.41
N TRP A 6 23.02 -29.88 4.19
CA TRP A 6 23.51 -28.96 5.23
C TRP A 6 24.01 -27.63 4.68
N PHE A 7 24.70 -27.67 3.55
CA PHE A 7 25.17 -26.47 2.85
C PHE A 7 23.97 -25.61 2.37
N THR A 8 22.95 -26.24 1.79
CA THR A 8 21.73 -25.54 1.35
C THR A 8 21.01 -24.90 2.54
N ILE A 9 20.88 -25.61 3.66
CA ILE A 9 20.30 -25.06 4.88
C ILE A 9 21.10 -23.84 5.37
N ALA A 10 22.43 -23.93 5.38
CA ALA A 10 23.29 -22.82 5.81
C ALA A 10 23.11 -21.61 4.89
N VAL A 11 23.12 -21.78 3.57
CA VAL A 11 22.88 -20.70 2.59
C VAL A 11 21.51 -20.10 2.77
N THR A 12 20.47 -20.93 2.98
CA THR A 12 19.10 -20.46 3.22
C THR A 12 19.02 -19.61 4.49
N LEU A 13 19.65 -20.05 5.59
CA LEU A 13 19.68 -19.28 6.83
C LEU A 13 20.42 -17.94 6.65
N VAL A 14 21.55 -17.93 5.97
CA VAL A 14 22.29 -16.70 5.67
C VAL A 14 21.44 -15.75 4.81
N THR A 15 20.73 -16.28 3.83
CA THR A 15 19.79 -15.52 2.97
C THR A 15 18.70 -14.88 3.82
N LEU A 16 18.05 -15.63 4.71
CA LEU A 16 17.02 -15.11 5.62
C LEU A 16 17.56 -14.04 6.56
N ILE A 17 18.74 -14.25 7.13
CA ILE A 17 19.41 -13.26 7.97
C ILE A 17 19.71 -11.98 7.18
N ALA A 18 20.27 -12.11 5.98
CA ALA A 18 20.57 -10.95 5.13
C ALA A 18 19.31 -10.13 4.79
N LEU A 19 18.18 -10.80 4.52
CA LEU A 19 16.89 -10.14 4.30
C LEU A 19 16.36 -9.45 5.57
N ALA A 20 16.59 -10.02 6.75
CA ALA A 20 16.21 -9.40 8.02
C ALA A 20 17.00 -8.10 8.32
N PHE A 21 18.16 -7.91 7.69
CA PHE A 21 18.96 -6.68 7.73
C PHE A 21 18.65 -5.69 6.59
N ASP A 22 17.46 -5.77 5.99
CA ASP A 22 16.98 -4.89 4.90
C ASP A 22 17.92 -4.81 3.68
N ARG A 23 18.66 -5.90 3.39
CA ARG A 23 19.48 -5.97 2.18
C ARG A 23 18.59 -6.17 0.95
N PRO A 24 18.95 -5.62 -0.23
CA PRO A 24 18.20 -5.78 -1.46
C PRO A 24 17.95 -7.25 -1.78
N ALA A 25 16.67 -7.65 -1.84
CA ALA A 25 16.27 -9.05 -1.96
C ALA A 25 16.77 -9.70 -3.25
N ASP A 26 16.79 -8.95 -4.35
CA ASP A 26 17.29 -9.36 -5.65
C ASP A 26 18.76 -9.77 -5.61
N LEU A 27 19.62 -8.96 -4.97
CA LEU A 27 21.05 -9.27 -4.79
C LEU A 27 21.26 -10.46 -3.85
N VAL A 28 20.49 -10.55 -2.78
CA VAL A 28 20.60 -11.64 -1.80
C VAL A 28 20.23 -12.97 -2.42
N PHE A 29 19.09 -13.04 -3.13
CA PHE A 29 18.66 -14.27 -3.80
C PHE A 29 19.58 -14.65 -4.97
N MET A 30 20.02 -13.67 -5.77
CA MET A 30 20.96 -13.93 -6.85
C MET A 30 22.32 -14.44 -6.32
N GLY A 31 22.81 -13.83 -5.22
CA GLY A 31 24.02 -14.29 -4.54
C GLY A 31 23.89 -15.72 -4.02
N ALA A 32 22.76 -16.07 -3.38
CA ALA A 32 22.49 -17.42 -2.91
C ALA A 32 22.49 -18.45 -4.09
N LEU A 33 21.84 -18.08 -5.20
CA LEU A 33 21.80 -18.92 -6.40
C LEU A 33 23.22 -19.18 -6.96
N VAL A 34 24.02 -18.12 -7.07
CA VAL A 34 25.43 -18.22 -7.55
C VAL A 34 26.25 -19.11 -6.62
N VAL A 35 26.14 -18.93 -5.29
CA VAL A 35 26.87 -19.74 -4.30
C VAL A 35 26.49 -21.22 -4.40
N LEU A 36 25.20 -21.54 -4.50
CA LEU A 36 24.73 -22.92 -4.61
C LEU A 36 25.19 -23.57 -5.94
N THR A 37 25.21 -22.79 -7.02
CA THR A 37 25.67 -23.27 -8.33
C THR A 37 27.19 -23.51 -8.33
N LEU A 38 27.98 -22.57 -7.80
CA LEU A 38 29.46 -22.72 -7.72
C LEU A 38 29.88 -23.86 -6.77
N ALA A 39 29.11 -24.09 -5.72
CA ALA A 39 29.34 -25.24 -4.82
C ALA A 39 28.96 -26.60 -5.45
N GLY A 40 28.38 -26.62 -6.64
CA GLY A 40 27.95 -27.85 -7.31
C GLY A 40 26.73 -28.52 -6.68
N VAL A 41 25.99 -27.78 -5.87
CA VAL A 41 24.73 -28.23 -5.28
C VAL A 41 23.60 -28.16 -6.32
N LEU A 42 23.59 -27.10 -7.14
CA LEU A 42 22.69 -26.91 -8.26
C LEU A 42 23.45 -27.04 -9.59
N ASP A 43 22.89 -27.82 -10.49
CA ASP A 43 23.35 -27.83 -11.89
C ASP A 43 22.99 -26.51 -12.56
N PHE A 44 23.82 -26.07 -13.50
CA PHE A 44 23.63 -24.80 -14.22
C PHE A 44 22.27 -24.70 -14.92
N LYS A 45 21.81 -25.81 -15.52
CA LYS A 45 20.49 -25.88 -16.16
C LYS A 45 19.37 -25.67 -15.14
N SER A 46 19.44 -26.36 -14.01
CA SER A 46 18.44 -26.25 -12.93
C SER A 46 18.41 -24.87 -12.29
N ALA A 47 19.59 -24.20 -12.16
CA ALA A 47 19.67 -22.85 -11.64
C ALA A 47 18.90 -21.83 -12.49
N PHE A 48 18.93 -21.97 -13.82
CA PHE A 48 18.24 -21.06 -14.75
C PHE A 48 16.81 -21.48 -15.10
N GLU A 49 16.43 -22.72 -14.84
CA GLU A 49 15.10 -23.24 -15.17
C GLU A 49 13.98 -22.46 -14.48
N GLY A 50 14.24 -21.95 -13.25
CA GLY A 50 13.28 -21.10 -12.53
C GLY A 50 12.92 -19.81 -13.27
N PHE A 51 13.86 -19.21 -14.00
CA PHE A 51 13.62 -17.98 -14.76
C PHE A 51 12.77 -18.15 -16.02
N ILE A 52 12.64 -19.38 -16.50
CA ILE A 52 11.90 -19.74 -17.73
C ILE A 52 10.59 -20.47 -17.36
N SER A 53 10.26 -20.57 -16.07
CA SER A 53 9.08 -21.31 -15.65
C SER A 53 7.79 -20.64 -16.17
N PRO A 54 6.80 -21.41 -16.64
CA PRO A 54 5.50 -20.88 -17.07
C PRO A 54 4.83 -20.02 -16.00
N SER A 55 4.97 -20.41 -14.73
CA SER A 55 4.43 -19.65 -13.59
C SER A 55 5.04 -18.26 -13.47
N LEU A 56 6.35 -18.12 -13.67
CA LEU A 56 7.03 -16.81 -13.66
C LEU A 56 6.57 -15.94 -14.84
N LEU A 57 6.45 -16.53 -16.03
CA LEU A 57 5.93 -15.82 -17.22
C LEU A 57 4.50 -15.34 -17.00
N MET A 58 3.65 -16.17 -16.35
CA MET A 58 2.29 -15.78 -16.00
C MET A 58 2.27 -14.63 -15.00
N VAL A 59 3.12 -14.64 -13.97
CA VAL A 59 3.29 -13.52 -13.04
C VAL A 59 3.72 -12.26 -13.78
N ALA A 60 4.70 -12.34 -14.68
CA ALA A 60 5.15 -11.20 -15.48
C ALA A 60 4.01 -10.63 -16.35
N ALA A 61 3.23 -11.50 -17.02
CA ALA A 61 2.06 -11.07 -17.80
C ALA A 61 0.99 -10.39 -16.93
N LEU A 62 0.73 -10.89 -15.72
CA LEU A 62 -0.19 -10.25 -14.77
C LEU A 62 0.31 -8.87 -14.32
N PHE A 63 1.61 -8.65 -14.18
CA PHE A 63 2.16 -7.33 -13.90
C PHE A 63 1.90 -6.35 -15.05
N VAL A 64 2.04 -6.78 -16.31
CA VAL A 64 1.73 -5.94 -17.48
C VAL A 64 0.25 -5.57 -17.51
N VAL A 65 -0.66 -6.53 -17.32
CA VAL A 65 -2.11 -6.28 -17.24
C VAL A 65 -2.44 -5.31 -16.11
N THR A 66 -1.85 -5.53 -14.94
CA THR A 66 -2.05 -4.66 -13.77
C THR A 66 -1.54 -3.24 -14.00
N SER A 67 -0.40 -3.08 -14.68
CA SER A 67 0.11 -1.76 -15.09
C SER A 67 -0.88 -1.06 -16.02
N GLY A 68 -1.45 -1.76 -17.00
CA GLY A 68 -2.51 -1.22 -17.86
C GLY A 68 -3.75 -0.78 -17.07
N LEU A 69 -4.19 -1.56 -16.08
CA LEU A 69 -5.31 -1.20 -15.21
C LEU A 69 -5.00 0.02 -14.34
N LYS A 70 -3.76 0.17 -13.90
CA LYS A 70 -3.29 1.34 -13.15
C LYS A 70 -3.30 2.59 -14.03
N GLU A 71 -2.74 2.52 -15.25
CA GLU A 71 -2.70 3.65 -16.19
C GLU A 71 -4.10 4.09 -16.63
N THR A 72 -5.04 3.16 -16.79
CA THR A 72 -6.43 3.46 -17.12
C THR A 72 -7.26 4.03 -15.96
N GLY A 73 -6.77 3.91 -14.72
CA GLY A 73 -7.45 4.38 -13.51
C GLY A 73 -8.78 3.68 -13.20
N VAL A 74 -9.04 2.51 -13.80
CA VAL A 74 -10.31 1.79 -13.62
C VAL A 74 -10.54 1.40 -12.16
N VAL A 75 -9.51 0.93 -11.46
CA VAL A 75 -9.63 0.53 -10.05
C VAL A 75 -9.91 1.75 -9.17
N ASP A 76 -9.27 2.89 -9.46
CA ASP A 76 -9.51 4.15 -8.76
C ASP A 76 -10.95 4.64 -8.97
N TYR A 77 -11.43 4.59 -10.22
CA TYR A 77 -12.80 4.98 -10.57
C TYR A 77 -13.83 4.11 -9.87
N VAL A 78 -13.68 2.78 -9.93
CA VAL A 78 -14.60 1.84 -9.29
C VAL A 78 -14.52 1.95 -7.78
N GLY A 79 -13.32 2.04 -7.20
CA GLY A 79 -13.11 2.25 -5.76
C GLY A 79 -13.77 3.52 -5.26
N ALA A 80 -13.64 4.63 -6.00
CA ALA A 80 -14.31 5.89 -5.68
C ALA A 80 -15.84 5.77 -5.78
N ARG A 81 -16.35 4.98 -6.73
CA ARG A 81 -17.79 4.73 -6.88
C ARG A 81 -18.36 3.88 -5.76
N VAL A 82 -17.60 2.89 -5.30
CA VAL A 82 -17.99 2.00 -4.17
C VAL A 82 -18.00 2.77 -2.84
N LEU A 83 -16.98 3.58 -2.60
CA LEU A 83 -16.87 4.38 -1.37
C LEU A 83 -17.68 5.68 -1.41
N GLY A 84 -18.02 6.19 -2.60
CA GLY A 84 -18.66 7.48 -2.78
C GLY A 84 -19.99 7.68 -2.03
N PRO A 85 -20.95 6.75 -2.11
CA PRO A 85 -22.25 6.87 -1.45
C PRO A 85 -22.19 6.64 0.07
N VAL A 86 -21.10 6.08 0.57
CA VAL A 86 -20.95 5.64 1.95
C VAL A 86 -20.40 6.77 2.82
N ARG A 87 -20.98 6.97 4.01
CA ARG A 87 -20.63 8.09 4.91
C ARG A 87 -20.21 7.68 6.31
N THR A 88 -20.47 6.43 6.71
CA THR A 88 -20.10 5.96 8.06
C THR A 88 -18.82 5.12 8.02
N GLU A 89 -18.05 5.15 9.09
CA GLU A 89 -16.81 4.36 9.23
C GLU A 89 -17.06 2.86 8.97
N PHE A 90 -18.12 2.30 9.57
CA PHE A 90 -18.43 0.88 9.42
C PHE A 90 -18.81 0.50 7.99
N SER A 91 -19.70 1.26 7.36
CA SER A 91 -20.12 0.96 5.99
C SER A 91 -18.99 1.22 4.97
N GLY A 92 -18.13 2.22 5.24
CA GLY A 92 -16.92 2.45 4.45
C GLY A 92 -15.93 1.29 4.53
N LEU A 93 -15.72 0.79 5.74
CA LEU A 93 -14.86 -0.37 5.98
C LEU A 93 -15.44 -1.64 5.32
N ALA A 94 -16.75 -1.89 5.47
CA ALA A 94 -17.41 -3.04 4.86
C ALA A 94 -17.35 -3.00 3.33
N ALA A 95 -17.67 -1.86 2.73
CA ALA A 95 -17.60 -1.67 1.28
C ALA A 95 -16.15 -1.85 0.75
N LEU A 96 -15.17 -1.30 1.47
CA LEU A 96 -13.75 -1.44 1.13
C LEU A 96 -13.28 -2.89 1.20
N ILE A 97 -13.60 -3.62 2.27
CA ILE A 97 -13.22 -5.03 2.44
C ILE A 97 -13.85 -5.89 1.33
N CYS A 98 -15.16 -5.77 1.12
CA CYS A 98 -15.84 -6.53 0.07
C CYS A 98 -15.24 -6.25 -1.31
N PHE A 99 -14.98 -4.99 -1.63
CA PHE A 99 -14.37 -4.61 -2.90
C PHE A 99 -12.94 -5.12 -3.02
N ALA A 100 -12.11 -4.93 -2.00
CA ALA A 100 -10.72 -5.36 -2.00
C ALA A 100 -10.58 -6.88 -2.12
N VAL A 101 -11.38 -7.66 -1.38
CA VAL A 101 -11.41 -9.13 -1.48
C VAL A 101 -11.82 -9.58 -2.87
N ALA A 102 -12.89 -9.00 -3.43
CA ALA A 102 -13.39 -9.39 -4.75
C ALA A 102 -12.38 -9.09 -5.86
N VAL A 103 -11.76 -7.92 -5.86
CA VAL A 103 -10.76 -7.53 -6.89
C VAL A 103 -9.47 -8.32 -6.71
N SER A 104 -9.04 -8.57 -5.47
CA SER A 104 -7.80 -9.29 -5.19
C SER A 104 -7.87 -10.78 -5.49
N ALA A 105 -9.07 -11.35 -5.62
CA ALA A 105 -9.21 -12.70 -6.13
C ALA A 105 -8.74 -12.86 -7.60
N PHE A 106 -8.68 -11.75 -8.36
CA PHE A 106 -8.31 -11.76 -9.78
C PHE A 106 -7.04 -10.98 -10.10
N MET A 107 -6.52 -10.22 -9.15
CA MET A 107 -5.35 -9.35 -9.33
C MET A 107 -4.41 -9.48 -8.15
N ASN A 108 -3.12 -9.25 -8.39
CA ASN A 108 -2.12 -9.25 -7.33
C ASN A 108 -2.39 -8.16 -6.28
N ASN A 109 -2.13 -8.47 -5.00
CA ASN A 109 -2.46 -7.64 -3.84
C ASN A 109 -1.79 -6.26 -3.87
N THR A 110 -0.48 -6.19 -4.16
CA THR A 110 0.31 -4.96 -4.06
C THR A 110 -0.20 -3.81 -4.93
N PRO A 111 -0.50 -4.01 -6.23
CA PRO A 111 -1.08 -2.96 -7.07
C PRO A 111 -2.43 -2.47 -6.58
N ILE A 112 -3.29 -3.37 -6.09
CA ILE A 112 -4.63 -3.00 -5.59
C ILE A 112 -4.51 -2.07 -4.39
N VAL A 113 -3.66 -2.43 -3.42
CA VAL A 113 -3.40 -1.58 -2.25
C VAL A 113 -2.87 -0.22 -2.69
N ALA A 114 -1.86 -0.19 -3.58
CA ALA A 114 -1.26 1.04 -4.06
C ALA A 114 -2.27 1.97 -4.76
N MET A 115 -3.16 1.42 -5.58
CA MET A 115 -4.21 2.19 -6.25
C MET A 115 -5.29 2.68 -5.29
N LEU A 116 -5.69 1.86 -4.30
CA LEU A 116 -6.77 2.22 -3.39
C LEU A 116 -6.33 3.18 -2.26
N ILE A 117 -5.05 3.29 -1.93
CA ILE A 117 -4.55 4.22 -0.91
C ILE A 117 -5.06 5.65 -1.15
N PRO A 118 -4.85 6.30 -2.31
CA PRO A 118 -5.30 7.68 -2.53
C PRO A 118 -6.84 7.81 -2.46
N VAL A 119 -7.59 6.82 -2.93
CA VAL A 119 -9.06 6.80 -2.86
C VAL A 119 -9.52 6.76 -1.40
N VAL A 120 -8.93 5.86 -0.60
CA VAL A 120 -9.22 5.72 0.83
C VAL A 120 -8.85 6.99 1.60
N LEU A 121 -7.67 7.56 1.35
CA LEU A 121 -7.25 8.81 2.00
C LEU A 121 -8.20 9.97 1.70
N LYS A 122 -8.60 10.12 0.43
CA LYS A 122 -9.58 11.14 0.03
C LYS A 122 -10.92 10.95 0.73
N TRP A 123 -11.39 9.70 0.82
CA TRP A 123 -12.62 9.36 1.53
C TRP A 123 -12.51 9.63 3.04
N CYS A 124 -11.40 9.24 3.66
CA CYS A 124 -11.13 9.48 5.08
C CYS A 124 -11.16 10.96 5.44
N ARG A 125 -10.52 11.79 4.62
CA ARG A 125 -10.51 13.27 4.80
C ARG A 125 -11.91 13.85 4.70
N LYS A 126 -12.70 13.39 3.72
CA LYS A 126 -14.08 13.87 3.53
C LYS A 126 -15.02 13.50 4.68
N ASN A 127 -14.84 12.32 5.30
CA ASN A 127 -15.72 11.79 6.33
C ASN A 127 -15.15 11.91 7.76
N LEU A 128 -13.99 12.56 7.93
CA LEU A 128 -13.29 12.77 9.21
C LEU A 128 -12.96 11.45 9.94
N VAL A 129 -12.64 10.40 9.18
CA VAL A 129 -12.24 9.09 9.68
C VAL A 129 -10.71 8.95 9.63
N ALA A 130 -10.13 8.35 10.67
CA ALA A 130 -8.69 8.13 10.71
C ALA A 130 -8.24 7.11 9.64
N PRO A 131 -7.25 7.43 8.78
CA PRO A 131 -6.79 6.54 7.72
C PRO A 131 -6.32 5.16 8.18
N SER A 132 -5.72 5.06 9.37
CA SER A 132 -5.28 3.79 9.95
C SER A 132 -6.38 2.75 10.11
N LYS A 133 -7.64 3.19 10.31
CA LYS A 133 -8.79 2.31 10.47
C LYS A 133 -9.27 1.67 9.17
N LEU A 134 -8.82 2.18 8.02
CA LEU A 134 -9.18 1.64 6.71
C LEU A 134 -7.98 1.05 5.98
N LEU A 135 -6.79 1.67 6.07
CA LEU A 135 -5.61 1.22 5.32
C LEU A 135 -5.07 -0.12 5.81
N ILE A 136 -5.08 -0.37 7.12
CA ILE A 136 -4.66 -1.67 7.68
C ILE A 136 -5.64 -2.77 7.25
N PRO A 137 -6.96 -2.64 7.44
CA PRO A 137 -7.93 -3.60 6.92
C PRO A 137 -7.88 -3.79 5.41
N LEU A 138 -7.60 -2.74 4.62
CA LEU A 138 -7.39 -2.85 3.17
C LEU A 138 -6.29 -3.85 2.84
N SER A 139 -5.13 -3.73 3.51
CA SER A 139 -4.00 -4.64 3.29
C SER A 139 -4.37 -6.09 3.60
N PHE A 140 -5.02 -6.35 4.73
CA PHE A 140 -5.46 -7.70 5.08
C PHE A 140 -6.56 -8.24 4.16
N ALA A 141 -7.50 -7.38 3.75
CA ALA A 141 -8.58 -7.78 2.83
C ALA A 141 -8.04 -8.21 1.47
N THR A 142 -7.03 -7.52 0.94
CA THR A 142 -6.39 -7.93 -0.32
C THR A 142 -5.66 -9.26 -0.17
N ILE A 143 -4.99 -9.53 0.95
CA ILE A 143 -4.34 -10.82 1.22
C ILE A 143 -5.39 -11.94 1.27
N LEU A 144 -6.49 -11.72 2.00
CA LEU A 144 -7.60 -12.68 2.09
C LEU A 144 -8.21 -12.97 0.71
N GLY A 145 -8.43 -11.93 -0.10
CA GLY A 145 -8.91 -12.08 -1.48
C GLY A 145 -7.93 -12.85 -2.37
N GLY A 146 -6.63 -12.57 -2.21
CA GLY A 146 -5.57 -13.28 -2.95
C GLY A 146 -5.52 -14.79 -2.70
N CYS A 147 -6.05 -15.25 -1.57
CA CYS A 147 -6.16 -16.68 -1.27
C CYS A 147 -7.38 -17.37 -1.93
N CYS A 148 -8.27 -16.62 -2.59
CA CYS A 148 -9.51 -17.17 -3.15
C CYS A 148 -9.35 -17.78 -4.55
N SER A 149 -8.27 -17.50 -5.25
CA SER A 149 -8.01 -18.05 -6.58
C SER A 149 -6.52 -18.32 -6.83
N ARG A 150 -6.24 -19.11 -7.85
CA ARG A 150 -4.87 -19.44 -8.26
C ARG A 150 -4.07 -18.22 -8.68
N ILE A 151 -4.68 -17.21 -9.28
CA ILE A 151 -4.00 -15.99 -9.78
C ILE A 151 -4.02 -14.81 -8.82
N GLY A 152 -4.77 -14.89 -7.71
CA GLY A 152 -4.93 -13.78 -6.75
C GLY A 152 -3.62 -13.36 -6.05
N THR A 153 -2.64 -14.27 -5.98
CA THR A 153 -1.29 -13.92 -5.52
C THR A 153 -0.23 -14.69 -6.30
N SER A 154 0.93 -14.08 -6.51
CA SER A 154 2.06 -14.72 -7.21
C SER A 154 2.57 -15.99 -6.50
N THR A 155 2.43 -16.07 -5.19
CA THR A 155 2.80 -17.26 -4.41
C THR A 155 2.00 -18.50 -4.85
N ASN A 156 0.70 -18.36 -5.07
CA ASN A 156 -0.14 -19.47 -5.52
C ASN A 156 0.32 -20.01 -6.87
N LEU A 157 0.66 -19.12 -7.80
CA LEU A 157 1.16 -19.51 -9.13
C LEU A 157 2.51 -20.24 -9.06
N VAL A 158 3.40 -19.81 -8.14
CA VAL A 158 4.69 -20.50 -7.95
C VAL A 158 4.48 -21.87 -7.35
N VAL A 159 3.62 -22.02 -6.35
CA VAL A 159 3.29 -23.31 -5.72
C VAL A 159 2.64 -24.24 -6.74
N ASP A 160 1.68 -23.77 -7.51
CA ASP A 160 1.04 -24.53 -8.59
C ASP A 160 2.06 -25.05 -9.63
N GLY A 161 2.98 -24.19 -10.06
CA GLY A 161 4.06 -24.59 -10.96
C GLY A 161 5.01 -25.64 -10.36
N LEU A 162 5.29 -25.57 -9.05
CA LEU A 162 6.10 -26.58 -8.36
C LEU A 162 5.34 -27.90 -8.20
N MET A 163 4.04 -27.86 -7.90
CA MET A 163 3.19 -29.06 -7.84
C MET A 163 3.20 -29.79 -9.18
N LYS A 164 2.94 -29.09 -10.28
CA LYS A 164 2.97 -29.65 -11.65
C LYS A 164 4.33 -30.25 -11.98
N LYS A 165 5.44 -29.65 -11.55
CA LYS A 165 6.80 -30.11 -11.80
C LYS A 165 7.21 -31.30 -10.93
N SER A 166 6.57 -31.49 -9.78
CA SER A 166 6.93 -32.54 -8.81
C SER A 166 6.77 -33.95 -9.34
N GLY A 167 5.83 -34.18 -10.30
CA GLY A 167 5.53 -35.49 -10.86
C GLY A 167 4.95 -36.47 -9.83
N ILE A 168 4.54 -36.00 -8.66
CA ILE A 168 3.97 -36.85 -7.60
C ILE A 168 2.51 -37.16 -7.95
N PRO A 169 2.10 -38.44 -8.01
CA PRO A 169 0.72 -38.80 -8.22
C PRO A 169 -0.21 -38.14 -7.20
N GLY A 170 -1.26 -37.45 -7.67
CA GLY A 170 -2.19 -36.72 -6.84
C GLY A 170 -1.82 -35.25 -6.55
N LEU A 171 -0.65 -34.78 -7.02
CA LEU A 171 -0.26 -33.39 -7.05
C LEU A 171 -0.29 -32.88 -8.49
N GLU A 172 -1.50 -32.65 -9.01
CA GLU A 172 -1.70 -32.11 -10.35
C GLU A 172 -1.74 -30.56 -10.30
N GLU A 173 -1.87 -29.92 -11.46
CA GLU A 173 -2.08 -28.48 -11.57
C GLU A 173 -3.42 -28.11 -10.92
N MET A 174 -3.39 -27.09 -10.04
CA MET A 174 -4.60 -26.63 -9.36
C MET A 174 -5.61 -26.05 -10.35
N GLU A 175 -6.89 -26.38 -10.18
CA GLU A 175 -7.97 -25.67 -10.84
C GLU A 175 -8.02 -24.20 -10.39
N PHE A 176 -8.66 -23.35 -11.19
CA PHE A 176 -8.64 -21.89 -10.96
C PHE A 176 -9.13 -21.49 -9.56
N PHE A 177 -10.17 -22.14 -9.04
CA PHE A 177 -10.75 -21.87 -7.71
C PHE A 177 -10.51 -22.98 -6.69
N GLU A 178 -9.65 -23.94 -6.96
CA GLU A 178 -9.40 -25.07 -6.06
C GLU A 178 -8.88 -24.59 -4.69
N ILE A 179 -7.90 -23.67 -4.69
CA ILE A 179 -7.41 -23.04 -3.46
C ILE A 179 -8.52 -22.26 -2.73
N GLY A 180 -9.55 -21.84 -3.46
CA GLY A 180 -10.71 -21.12 -2.93
C GLY A 180 -11.53 -21.97 -1.95
N TYR A 181 -11.49 -23.29 -2.00
CA TYR A 181 -12.18 -24.13 -1.00
C TYR A 181 -11.69 -23.83 0.43
N ALA A 182 -10.42 -23.51 0.60
CA ALA A 182 -9.87 -23.02 1.86
C ALA A 182 -9.90 -21.49 1.93
N GLY A 183 -9.65 -20.80 0.83
CA GLY A 183 -9.54 -19.34 0.74
C GLY A 183 -10.85 -18.63 1.03
N PHE A 184 -11.98 -19.04 0.49
CA PHE A 184 -13.28 -18.39 0.73
C PHE A 184 -13.71 -18.43 2.20
N PRO A 185 -13.69 -19.57 2.90
CA PRO A 185 -13.96 -19.58 4.34
C PRO A 185 -13.04 -18.66 5.13
N CYS A 186 -11.73 -18.66 4.84
CA CYS A 186 -10.77 -17.77 5.46
C CYS A 186 -11.07 -16.30 5.17
N ALA A 187 -11.45 -15.97 3.93
CA ALA A 187 -11.80 -14.60 3.54
C ALA A 187 -13.08 -14.12 4.25
N ILE A 188 -14.07 -14.97 4.40
CA ILE A 188 -15.31 -14.64 5.12
C ILE A 188 -15.02 -14.41 6.61
N VAL A 189 -14.36 -15.36 7.27
CA VAL A 189 -14.03 -15.26 8.71
C VAL A 189 -13.12 -14.08 8.96
N GLY A 190 -12.07 -13.89 8.15
CA GLY A 190 -11.16 -12.77 8.24
C GLY A 190 -11.85 -11.42 8.01
N SER A 191 -12.76 -11.33 7.05
CA SER A 191 -13.56 -10.12 6.80
C SER A 191 -14.47 -9.78 8.00
N ILE A 192 -15.15 -10.77 8.57
CA ILE A 192 -15.95 -10.59 9.78
C ILE A 192 -15.08 -10.14 10.95
N TYR A 193 -13.90 -10.75 11.12
CA TYR A 193 -12.94 -10.33 12.15
C TYR A 193 -12.50 -8.88 11.97
N LEU A 194 -12.15 -8.46 10.75
CA LEU A 194 -11.75 -7.09 10.45
C LEU A 194 -12.89 -6.09 10.71
N LEU A 195 -14.14 -6.45 10.41
CA LEU A 195 -15.30 -5.60 10.63
C LEU A 195 -15.66 -5.46 12.10
N THR A 196 -15.43 -6.48 12.91
CA THR A 196 -15.78 -6.52 14.34
C THR A 196 -14.60 -6.07 15.21
N PHE A 197 -13.57 -6.93 15.30
CA PHE A 197 -12.42 -6.71 16.16
C PHE A 197 -11.42 -5.72 15.59
N GLY A 198 -11.21 -5.72 14.26
CA GLY A 198 -10.27 -4.79 13.62
C GLY A 198 -10.60 -3.34 13.95
N ARG A 199 -11.87 -2.96 13.91
CA ARG A 199 -12.33 -1.62 14.25
C ARG A 199 -12.02 -1.21 15.71
N LEU A 200 -12.12 -2.16 16.64
CA LEU A 200 -11.89 -1.92 18.07
C LEU A 200 -10.39 -1.86 18.43
N LEU A 201 -9.59 -2.72 17.79
CA LEU A 201 -8.17 -2.85 18.08
C LEU A 201 -7.30 -1.81 17.40
N LEU A 202 -7.74 -1.24 16.27
CA LEU A 202 -6.95 -0.28 15.51
C LEU A 202 -7.01 1.13 16.14
N PRO A 203 -5.86 1.70 16.53
CA PRO A 203 -5.80 3.07 17.02
C PRO A 203 -6.11 4.07 15.92
N ALA A 204 -6.85 5.12 16.25
CA ALA A 204 -7.13 6.21 15.34
C ALA A 204 -5.89 7.11 15.18
N ARG A 205 -5.03 6.80 14.21
CA ARG A 205 -3.88 7.63 13.86
C ARG A 205 -4.27 8.58 12.74
N LYS A 206 -4.19 9.88 13.01
CA LYS A 206 -4.37 10.93 11.99
C LYS A 206 -3.11 11.03 11.11
N GLU A 207 -3.25 11.47 9.87
CA GLU A 207 -2.10 11.80 9.02
C GLU A 207 -1.21 12.87 9.71
N LEU A 208 0.11 12.69 9.63
CA LEU A 208 1.08 13.68 10.12
C LEU A 208 0.78 15.09 9.57
N LEU A 209 0.40 15.20 8.30
CA LEU A 209 0.00 16.47 7.68
C LEU A 209 -1.26 17.09 8.30
N GLN A 210 -2.21 16.30 8.79
CA GLN A 210 -3.36 16.82 9.53
C GLN A 210 -2.97 17.26 10.95
N GLN A 211 -2.06 16.52 11.61
CA GLN A 211 -1.50 16.93 12.90
C GLN A 211 -0.70 18.23 12.76
N PHE A 212 0.11 18.38 11.70
CA PHE A 212 0.79 19.65 11.42
C PHE A 212 -0.19 20.77 11.09
N GLY A 213 -1.26 20.49 10.32
CA GLY A 213 -2.28 21.50 10.01
C GLY A 213 -3.11 21.92 11.22
N GLU A 214 -3.43 20.99 12.12
CA GLU A 214 -4.09 21.29 13.40
C GLU A 214 -3.13 22.06 14.33
N SER A 215 -1.87 21.65 14.44
CA SER A 215 -0.84 22.36 15.21
C SER A 215 -0.52 23.74 14.62
N MET A 216 -0.45 23.85 13.29
CA MET A 216 -0.29 25.17 12.66
C MET A 216 -1.47 26.10 12.91
N ARG A 217 -2.70 25.59 12.96
CA ARG A 217 -3.88 26.39 13.34
C ARG A 217 -3.87 26.85 14.80
N GLU A 218 -3.29 26.10 15.70
CA GLU A 218 -3.08 26.51 17.09
C GLU A 218 -2.10 27.68 17.22
N TYR A 219 -1.17 27.84 16.27
CA TYR A 219 -0.17 28.90 16.26
C TYR A 219 -0.47 30.01 15.25
N LEU A 220 -1.51 29.89 14.43
CA LEU A 220 -1.94 30.92 13.49
C LEU A 220 -3.05 31.77 14.12
N VAL A 221 -2.79 33.07 14.26
CA VAL A 221 -3.79 34.06 14.66
C VAL A 221 -4.24 34.81 13.41
N GLU A 222 -5.51 34.65 13.03
CA GLU A 222 -6.11 35.39 11.93
C GLU A 222 -6.58 36.76 12.44
N LEU A 223 -6.02 37.82 11.88
CA LEU A 223 -6.37 39.19 12.19
C LEU A 223 -7.01 39.85 10.98
N LYS A 224 -8.20 40.41 11.15
CA LYS A 224 -8.90 41.14 10.10
C LYS A 224 -8.64 42.64 10.23
N VAL A 225 -8.14 43.24 9.15
CA VAL A 225 -7.94 44.69 9.11
C VAL A 225 -9.30 45.40 9.04
N ALA A 226 -9.63 46.19 10.06
CA ALA A 226 -10.89 46.90 10.13
C ALA A 226 -10.90 48.12 9.18
N PRO A 227 -12.07 48.51 8.66
CA PRO A 227 -12.17 49.76 7.89
C PRO A 227 -11.71 50.95 8.71
N GLY A 228 -10.78 51.76 8.16
CA GLY A 228 -10.19 52.91 8.85
C GLY A 228 -8.93 52.61 9.66
N CYS A 229 -8.43 51.38 9.63
CA CYS A 229 -7.16 51.04 10.29
C CYS A 229 -6.00 51.76 9.64
N ARG A 230 -5.01 52.21 10.46
CA ARG A 230 -3.80 52.87 9.99
C ARG A 230 -2.90 52.03 9.08
N LEU A 231 -3.13 50.72 9.05
CA LEU A 231 -2.39 49.78 8.22
C LEU A 231 -2.82 49.80 6.74
N ILE A 232 -3.96 50.43 6.43
CA ILE A 232 -4.49 50.50 5.07
C ILE A 232 -3.63 51.40 4.20
N GLY A 233 -3.14 50.88 3.07
CA GLY A 233 -2.30 51.63 2.13
C GLY A 233 -0.82 51.66 2.51
N GLN A 234 -0.40 50.96 3.56
CA GLN A 234 1.00 50.85 3.93
C GLN A 234 1.61 49.53 3.46
N THR A 235 2.90 49.50 3.20
CA THR A 235 3.66 48.28 2.97
C THR A 235 3.83 47.50 4.29
N ILE A 236 4.08 46.22 4.20
CA ILE A 236 4.29 45.35 5.38
C ILE A 236 5.41 45.84 6.28
N GLU A 237 6.45 46.42 5.67
CA GLU A 237 7.60 46.98 6.37
C GLU A 237 7.25 48.31 7.06
N ALA A 238 6.59 49.21 6.35
CA ALA A 238 6.16 50.49 6.91
C ALA A 238 5.10 50.34 8.02
N ALA A 239 4.30 49.30 7.95
CA ALA A 239 3.32 48.91 8.96
C ALA A 239 3.93 48.22 10.19
N GLY A 240 5.25 47.92 10.20
CA GLY A 240 5.94 47.26 11.31
C GLY A 240 5.54 45.80 11.51
N LEU A 241 4.91 45.16 10.51
CA LEU A 241 4.43 43.80 10.62
C LEU A 241 5.50 42.73 10.39
N ARG A 242 6.72 43.14 10.01
CA ARG A 242 7.84 42.26 9.72
C ARG A 242 8.67 41.87 10.96
N GLY A 243 8.58 42.61 12.03
CA GLY A 243 9.36 42.40 13.25
C GLY A 243 8.49 42.29 14.50
N LEU A 244 7.37 41.64 14.46
CA LEU A 244 6.50 41.47 15.62
C LEU A 244 7.20 40.57 16.66
N PRO A 245 7.31 41.00 17.94
CA PRO A 245 7.95 40.19 18.97
C PRO A 245 7.15 38.87 19.20
N GLY A 246 7.78 37.75 18.93
CA GLY A 246 7.16 36.42 19.11
C GLY A 246 6.16 35.99 18.03
N LEU A 247 5.94 36.78 16.99
CA LEU A 247 5.04 36.49 15.88
C LEU A 247 5.72 36.82 14.55
N PHE A 248 5.33 36.11 13.49
CA PHE A 248 5.71 36.50 12.15
C PHE A 248 4.48 36.47 11.22
N LEU A 249 4.48 37.33 10.22
CA LEU A 249 3.41 37.40 9.24
C LEU A 249 3.57 36.22 8.24
N ALA A 250 2.66 35.26 8.30
CA ALA A 250 2.71 34.09 7.44
C ALA A 250 2.12 34.35 6.05
N GLU A 251 0.94 35.00 6.00
CA GLU A 251 0.21 35.28 4.76
C GLU A 251 -0.72 36.48 4.90
N VAL A 252 -1.04 37.12 3.79
CA VAL A 252 -2.02 38.20 3.70
C VAL A 252 -3.08 37.80 2.70
N ASP A 253 -4.34 37.64 3.13
CA ASP A 253 -5.48 37.42 2.24
C ASP A 253 -6.07 38.77 1.82
N ARG A 254 -6.03 39.05 0.52
CA ARG A 254 -6.68 40.20 -0.09
C ARG A 254 -7.80 39.74 -1.03
N ARG A 255 -9.02 39.68 -0.51
CA ARG A 255 -10.22 39.33 -1.30
C ARG A 255 -10.12 37.96 -2.02
N GLY A 256 -9.57 36.95 -1.32
CA GLY A 256 -9.40 35.59 -1.87
C GLY A 256 -8.09 35.40 -2.66
N SER A 257 -7.22 36.41 -2.70
CA SER A 257 -5.85 36.28 -3.21
C SER A 257 -4.88 36.20 -2.03
N ILE A 258 -4.25 35.04 -1.84
CA ILE A 258 -3.28 34.79 -0.78
C ILE A 258 -1.91 35.29 -1.26
N ILE A 259 -1.33 36.24 -0.54
CA ILE A 259 0.00 36.76 -0.79
C ILE A 259 0.90 36.30 0.35
N THR A 260 1.90 35.50 0.01
CA THR A 260 2.95 35.11 0.98
C THR A 260 4.05 36.16 0.93
N PRO A 261 4.39 36.86 2.03
CA PRO A 261 5.42 37.89 2.04
C PRO A 261 6.81 37.27 1.95
N VAL A 262 7.28 37.00 0.73
CA VAL A 262 8.59 36.39 0.44
C VAL A 262 9.65 37.48 0.10
N SER A 263 9.21 38.69 -0.27
CA SER A 263 10.08 39.78 -0.72
C SER A 263 9.95 41.02 0.16
N PRO A 264 11.03 41.82 0.33
CA PRO A 264 11.00 43.12 1.04
C PRO A 264 10.02 44.14 0.46
N ASP A 265 9.67 43.99 -0.81
CA ASP A 265 8.93 44.96 -1.63
C ASP A 265 7.44 44.65 -1.81
N THR A 266 6.88 43.65 -1.07
CA THR A 266 5.46 43.27 -1.17
C THR A 266 4.57 44.05 -0.20
#